data_9346eebafbad9333e5396759fe050feb
#
_entry.id   9346eebafbad9333e5396759fe050feb
#
_cell.length_a   1.000
_cell.length_b   1.000
_cell.length_c   1.000
_cell.angle_alpha   90.00
_cell.angle_beta   90.00
_cell.angle_gamma   90.00
#
_symmetry.space_group_name_H-M   'P 1'
#
loop_
_entity.id
_entity.type
_entity.pdbx_description
1 polymer ?
#
loop_
_entity_poly.entity_id
_entity_poly.type
_entity_poly.pdbx_seq_one_letter_code
_entity_poly.pdbx_strand_id
1 'polypeptide(L)'
;MNTPLTELQQFFGAYFNQDWTLEHSSADEVIDSFLLDSSESTIIIVKNEILALLNNYTDESTLQNNLLHEQHCYYYYPSQWASGRSWLNHIIVKFNEHLVKQENPD
;
A
#
# COMPACT_ATOMS: atom_id res chain seq x y z
N MET A 1 -26.22 0.96 4.85
CA MET A 1 -25.48 2.21 4.58
C MET A 1 -24.06 1.89 4.15
N ASN A 2 -23.65 2.41 3.01
CA ASN A 2 -22.33 2.11 2.49
C ASN A 2 -21.28 3.07 3.06
N THR A 3 -20.29 2.52 3.73
CA THR A 3 -19.16 3.30 4.21
C THR A 3 -18.21 3.53 3.03
N PRO A 4 -17.79 4.78 2.79
CA PRO A 4 -16.83 5.04 1.73
C PRO A 4 -15.52 4.27 1.97
N LEU A 5 -14.89 3.84 0.89
CA LEU A 5 -13.59 3.19 1.00
C LEU A 5 -12.55 4.21 1.47
N THR A 6 -11.62 3.77 2.32
CA THR A 6 -10.49 4.61 2.70
C THR A 6 -9.57 4.77 1.49
N GLU A 7 -8.68 5.75 1.54
CA GLU A 7 -7.69 5.92 0.48
C GLU A 7 -6.80 4.68 0.37
N LEU A 8 -6.47 4.05 1.50
CA LEU A 8 -5.70 2.81 1.49
C LEU A 8 -6.46 1.67 0.81
N GLN A 9 -7.77 1.52 1.11
CA GLN A 9 -8.58 0.51 0.44
C GLN A 9 -8.68 0.77 -1.06
N GLN A 10 -8.77 2.02 -1.45
CA GLN A 10 -8.79 2.38 -2.86
C GLN A 10 -7.45 2.08 -3.53
N PHE A 11 -6.33 2.34 -2.85
CA PHE A 11 -5.02 2.01 -3.36
C PHE A 11 -4.90 0.51 -3.61
N PHE A 12 -5.18 -0.31 -2.60
CA PHE A 12 -5.06 -1.75 -2.77
C PHE A 12 -6.08 -2.30 -3.77
N GLY A 13 -7.33 -1.82 -3.70
CA GLY A 13 -8.39 -2.34 -4.56
C GLY A 13 -8.22 -1.96 -6.03
N ALA A 14 -7.66 -0.80 -6.31
CA ALA A 14 -7.46 -0.33 -7.67
C ALA A 14 -6.14 -0.81 -8.29
N TYR A 15 -5.07 -0.86 -7.49
CA TYR A 15 -3.73 -1.17 -7.99
C TYR A 15 -3.30 -2.61 -7.73
N PHE A 16 -3.67 -3.18 -6.59
CA PHE A 16 -3.42 -4.59 -6.27
C PHE A 16 -4.71 -5.39 -6.40
N ASN A 17 -5.41 -5.18 -7.49
CA ASN A 17 -6.66 -5.88 -7.77
C ASN A 17 -6.36 -7.30 -8.26
N GLN A 18 -7.43 -8.06 -8.50
CA GLN A 18 -7.35 -9.44 -8.91
C GLN A 18 -6.48 -9.66 -10.17
N ASP A 19 -6.42 -8.67 -11.05
CA ASP A 19 -5.72 -8.77 -12.33
C ASP A 19 -4.39 -8.00 -12.35
N TRP A 20 -3.83 -7.63 -11.20
CA TRP A 20 -2.64 -6.78 -11.15
C TRP A 20 -1.44 -7.40 -11.88
N THR A 21 -1.34 -8.72 -11.92
CA THR A 21 -0.21 -9.39 -12.59
C THR A 21 -0.31 -9.34 -14.12
N LEU A 22 -1.48 -8.98 -14.65
CA LEU A 22 -1.64 -8.81 -16.10
C LEU A 22 -1.08 -7.47 -16.57
N GLU A 23 -0.99 -6.49 -15.67
CA GLU A 23 -0.56 -5.14 -16.01
C GLU A 23 0.84 -4.81 -15.52
N HIS A 24 1.30 -5.51 -14.49
CA HIS A 24 2.58 -5.21 -13.85
C HIS A 24 3.37 -6.49 -13.59
N SER A 25 4.69 -6.38 -13.72
CA SER A 25 5.57 -7.53 -13.54
C SER A 25 6.00 -7.73 -12.08
N SER A 26 5.81 -6.74 -11.22
CA SER A 26 6.17 -6.85 -9.81
C SER A 26 5.30 -5.95 -8.95
N ALA A 27 5.26 -6.26 -7.65
CA ALA A 27 4.52 -5.43 -6.70
C ALA A 27 5.11 -4.02 -6.61
N ASP A 28 6.44 -3.89 -6.71
CA ASP A 28 7.08 -2.57 -6.69
C ASP A 28 6.67 -1.73 -7.89
N GLU A 29 6.49 -2.34 -9.04
CA GLU A 29 6.03 -1.65 -10.24
C GLU A 29 4.62 -1.08 -10.03
N VAL A 30 3.76 -1.84 -9.34
CA VAL A 30 2.41 -1.38 -8.99
C VAL A 30 2.49 -0.16 -8.09
N ILE A 31 3.36 -0.20 -7.08
CA ILE A 31 3.53 0.92 -6.16
C ILE A 31 4.02 2.15 -6.92
N ASP A 32 4.98 1.98 -7.83
CA ASP A 32 5.50 3.09 -8.62
C ASP A 32 4.41 3.72 -9.48
N SER A 33 3.52 2.91 -10.07
CA SER A 33 2.39 3.43 -10.85
C SER A 33 1.47 4.28 -9.99
N PHE A 34 1.16 3.80 -8.78
CA PHE A 34 0.33 4.57 -7.85
C PHE A 34 0.98 5.92 -7.52
N LEU A 35 2.28 5.92 -7.27
CA LEU A 35 3.00 7.15 -6.93
C LEU A 35 2.98 8.16 -8.07
N LEU A 36 3.12 7.69 -9.31
CA LEU A 36 3.09 8.56 -10.47
C LEU A 36 1.70 9.13 -10.74
N ASP A 37 0.67 8.37 -10.42
CA ASP A 37 -0.71 8.75 -10.72
C ASP A 37 -1.37 9.57 -9.63
N SER A 38 -0.77 9.66 -8.44
CA SER A 38 -1.43 10.22 -7.27
C SER A 38 -0.86 11.57 -6.89
N SER A 39 -1.72 12.39 -6.27
CA SER A 39 -1.29 13.67 -5.71
C SER A 39 -0.49 13.44 -4.44
N GLU A 40 0.34 14.41 -4.07
CA GLU A 40 1.12 14.35 -2.84
C GLU A 40 0.19 14.15 -1.63
N SER A 41 -0.95 14.87 -1.58
CA SER A 41 -1.87 14.74 -0.46
C SER A 41 -2.44 13.34 -0.34
N THR A 42 -2.77 12.69 -1.46
CA THR A 42 -3.27 11.30 -1.45
C THR A 42 -2.20 10.35 -0.93
N ILE A 43 -0.96 10.52 -1.38
CA ILE A 43 0.15 9.68 -0.94
C ILE A 43 0.35 9.80 0.57
N ILE A 44 0.27 11.02 1.11
CA ILE A 44 0.42 11.25 2.54
C ILE A 44 -0.72 10.59 3.32
N ILE A 45 -1.95 10.67 2.82
CA ILE A 45 -3.09 10.04 3.48
C ILE A 45 -2.90 8.53 3.54
N VAL A 46 -2.54 7.89 2.42
CA VAL A 46 -2.32 6.45 2.38
C VAL A 46 -1.18 6.06 3.31
N LYS A 47 -0.08 6.81 3.30
CA LYS A 47 1.04 6.58 4.21
C LYS A 47 0.58 6.58 5.66
N ASN A 48 -0.21 7.59 6.05
CA ASN A 48 -0.68 7.70 7.43
C ASN A 48 -1.61 6.54 7.80
N GLU A 49 -2.42 6.07 6.86
CA GLU A 49 -3.28 4.92 7.09
C GLU A 49 -2.45 3.63 7.26
N ILE A 50 -1.36 3.48 6.51
CA ILE A 50 -0.44 2.35 6.69
C ILE A 50 0.21 2.41 8.08
N LEU A 51 0.65 3.59 8.49
CA LEU A 51 1.23 3.75 9.83
C LEU A 51 0.22 3.40 10.92
N ALA A 52 -1.04 3.78 10.73
CA ALA A 52 -2.10 3.42 11.68
C ALA A 52 -2.29 1.91 11.76
N LEU A 53 -2.24 1.21 10.64
CA LEU A 53 -2.31 -0.26 10.64
C LEU A 53 -1.16 -0.87 11.42
N LEU A 54 0.05 -0.39 11.18
CA LEU A 54 1.23 -0.91 11.87
C LEU A 54 1.15 -0.68 13.38
N ASN A 55 0.53 0.43 13.78
CA ASN A 55 0.38 0.76 15.18
C ASN A 55 -0.74 -0.04 15.85
N ASN A 56 -1.83 -0.33 15.11
CA ASN A 56 -3.01 -1.01 15.66
C ASN A 56 -2.91 -2.53 15.62
N TYR A 57 -2.16 -3.08 14.68
CA TYR A 57 -2.05 -4.53 14.49
C TYR A 57 -0.60 -4.95 14.71
N THR A 58 -0.28 -5.27 15.96
CA THR A 58 1.08 -5.67 16.34
C THR A 58 1.34 -7.16 16.11
N ASP A 59 0.26 -7.95 15.98
CA ASP A 59 0.34 -9.38 15.73
C ASP A 59 0.28 -9.63 14.21
N GLU A 60 1.21 -10.42 13.71
CA GLU A 60 1.30 -10.66 12.26
C GLU A 60 0.04 -11.31 11.69
N SER A 61 -0.56 -12.28 12.39
CA SER A 61 -1.72 -12.97 11.85
C SER A 61 -2.94 -12.06 11.74
N THR A 62 -3.14 -11.15 12.69
CA THR A 62 -4.24 -10.18 12.61
C THR A 62 -3.97 -9.13 11.54
N LEU A 63 -2.71 -8.71 11.39
CA LEU A 63 -2.34 -7.78 10.33
C LEU A 63 -2.56 -8.42 8.95
N GLN A 64 -2.12 -9.66 8.78
CA GLN A 64 -2.32 -10.38 7.52
C GLN A 64 -3.80 -10.50 7.18
N ASN A 65 -4.61 -10.87 8.15
CA ASN A 65 -6.04 -10.99 7.94
C ASN A 65 -6.65 -9.66 7.50
N ASN A 66 -6.23 -8.56 8.13
CA ASN A 66 -6.72 -7.24 7.77
C ASN A 66 -6.31 -6.88 6.34
N LEU A 67 -5.02 -7.04 6.00
CA LEU A 67 -4.52 -6.67 4.68
C LEU A 67 -5.18 -7.46 3.56
N LEU A 68 -5.33 -8.76 3.73
CA LEU A 68 -5.82 -9.62 2.66
C LEU A 68 -7.36 -9.65 2.55
N HIS A 69 -8.07 -9.32 3.63
CA HIS A 69 -9.53 -9.44 3.64
C HIS A 69 -10.26 -8.11 3.82
N GLU A 70 -9.68 -7.17 4.57
CA GLU A 70 -10.35 -5.90 4.85
C GLU A 70 -9.89 -4.78 3.90
N GLN A 71 -8.63 -4.81 3.46
CA GLN A 71 -8.06 -3.74 2.64
C GLN A 71 -8.15 -4.03 1.14
N HIS A 72 -8.76 -5.13 0.74
CA HIS A 72 -8.94 -5.49 -0.68
C HIS A 72 -7.62 -5.72 -1.43
N CYS A 73 -6.58 -6.20 -0.72
CA CYS A 73 -5.29 -6.48 -1.32
C CYS A 73 -5.25 -7.91 -1.89
N TYR A 74 -5.11 -8.03 -3.20
CA TYR A 74 -5.03 -9.33 -3.86
C TYR A 74 -3.61 -9.83 -4.05
N TYR A 75 -2.61 -9.02 -3.64
CA TYR A 75 -1.24 -9.48 -3.64
C TYR A 75 -0.97 -10.33 -2.39
N TYR A 76 -0.62 -11.59 -2.60
CA TYR A 76 -0.30 -12.47 -1.47
C TYR A 76 1.15 -12.23 -1.05
N TYR A 77 1.38 -11.19 -0.27
CA TYR A 77 2.72 -10.75 0.13
C TYR A 77 3.50 -11.82 0.91
N PRO A 78 2.87 -12.76 1.67
CA PRO A 78 3.67 -13.74 2.43
C PRO A 78 4.54 -14.64 1.57
N SER A 79 4.27 -14.74 0.27
CA SER A 79 5.12 -15.53 -0.64
C SER A 79 6.45 -14.85 -0.90
N GLN A 80 6.57 -13.54 -0.66
CA GLN A 80 7.79 -12.77 -0.98
C GLN A 80 8.34 -11.99 0.21
N TRP A 81 7.55 -11.79 1.27
CA TRP A 81 7.94 -10.98 2.42
C TRP A 81 7.80 -11.79 3.70
N ALA A 82 8.74 -11.58 4.63
CA ALA A 82 8.73 -12.29 5.90
C ALA A 82 7.49 -11.95 6.73
N SER A 83 6.97 -10.72 6.60
CA SER A 83 5.80 -10.29 7.36
C SER A 83 5.09 -9.14 6.65
N GLY A 84 3.83 -8.91 7.02
CA GLY A 84 3.11 -7.75 6.52
C GLY A 84 3.77 -6.45 6.95
N ARG A 85 4.31 -6.43 8.16
CA ARG A 85 5.02 -5.27 8.67
C ARG A 85 6.23 -4.93 7.80
N SER A 86 7.00 -5.94 7.38
CA SER A 86 8.17 -5.67 6.54
C SER A 86 7.77 -5.14 5.17
N TRP A 87 6.69 -5.66 4.58
CA TRP A 87 6.21 -5.17 3.29
C TRP A 87 5.67 -3.74 3.42
N LEU A 88 4.86 -3.48 4.44
CA LEU A 88 4.31 -2.14 4.65
C LEU A 88 5.40 -1.11 4.90
N ASN A 89 6.44 -1.48 5.65
CA ASN A 89 7.58 -0.58 5.86
C ASN A 89 8.30 -0.29 4.54
N HIS A 90 8.41 -1.29 3.67
CA HIS A 90 8.99 -1.09 2.35
C HIS A 90 8.16 -0.10 1.52
N ILE A 91 6.84 -0.22 1.57
CA ILE A 91 5.95 0.72 0.89
C ILE A 91 6.18 2.14 1.41
N ILE A 92 6.27 2.29 2.72
CA ILE A 92 6.51 3.60 3.34
C ILE A 92 7.84 4.20 2.87
N VAL A 93 8.89 3.39 2.78
CA VAL A 93 10.18 3.86 2.28
C VAL A 93 10.03 4.39 0.85
N LYS A 94 9.34 3.65 -0.02
CA LYS A 94 9.11 4.09 -1.39
C LYS A 94 8.31 5.40 -1.44
N PHE A 95 7.29 5.52 -0.61
CA PHE A 95 6.48 6.73 -0.52
C PHE A 95 7.34 7.92 -0.10
N ASN A 96 8.16 7.74 0.94
CA ASN A 96 9.02 8.81 1.45
C ASN A 96 10.05 9.25 0.41
N GLU A 97 10.64 8.31 -0.31
CA GLU A 97 11.60 8.64 -1.35
C GLU A 97 10.94 9.46 -2.46
N HIS A 98 9.73 9.09 -2.84
CA HIS A 98 8.98 9.84 -3.86
C HIS A 98 8.65 11.25 -3.38
N LEU A 99 8.19 11.39 -2.14
CA LEU A 99 7.83 12.69 -1.57
C LEU A 99 9.06 13.61 -1.48
N VAL A 100 10.21 13.07 -1.12
CA VAL A 100 11.45 13.86 -1.06
C VAL A 100 11.82 14.36 -2.46
N LYS A 101 11.68 13.54 -3.49
CA LYS A 101 11.96 13.96 -4.87
C LYS A 101 11.02 15.07 -5.32
N GLN A 102 9.76 15.05 -4.86
CA GLN A 102 8.80 16.11 -5.18
C GLN A 102 9.17 17.43 -4.50
N GLU A 103 9.73 17.36 -3.29
CA GLU A 103 10.14 18.56 -2.55
C GLU A 103 11.43 19.16 -3.08
N ASN A 104 12.30 18.34 -3.65
CA ASN A 104 13.61 18.76 -4.17
C ASN A 104 13.75 18.36 -5.63
N PRO A 105 12.96 18.96 -6.52
CA PRO A 105 13.09 18.64 -7.95
C PRO A 105 14.36 19.30 -8.51
N ASP A 106 15.25 18.51 -8.95
CA ASP A 106 16.42 19.01 -9.66
C ASP A 106 16.26 18.80 -11.14
#